data_03eaa9e2bf0646c18a8fb32d43730c31
#
_entry.id   03eaa9e2bf0646c18a8fb32d43730c31
#
_cell.length_a   1.000
_cell.length_b   1.000
_cell.length_c   1.000
_cell.angle_alpha   90.00
_cell.angle_beta   90.00
_cell.angle_gamma   90.00
#
_symmetry.space_group_name_H-M   'P 1'
#
loop_
_entity.id
_entity.type
_entity.pdbx_description
1 polymer ?
#
loop_
_entity_poly.entity_id
_entity_poly.type
_entity_poly.pdbx_seq_one_letter_code
_entity_poly.pdbx_strand_id
1 'polypeptide(L)'
;MKSITTDRTIDNNKQPDNDTAFDEIKNSRKFGKDQKVCVIPGFHLTLGITVTMLSLIVLIPLASVMVYSLKLPPAEFIRLVTKQNVVNAFVTSIGCSFIAAVINCVFGTIIAWTFVKYDFAGKRVLDGLIELPFALPTAVAGITLSKMYSETGILGKPLASIGIKVSYTHLGLITALVFVGIPFVVRAVMPVRWILNMRKRHIC
;
A
#
# COMPACT_ATOMS: atom_id res chain seq x y z
N MET A 1 7.95 54.17 33.00
CA MET A 1 6.50 53.99 33.00
C MET A 1 5.92 54.94 31.98
N LYS A 2 5.60 54.42 30.76
CA LYS A 2 4.91 55.18 29.72
C LYS A 2 3.77 54.32 29.23
N SER A 3 2.57 54.67 29.62
CA SER A 3 1.29 54.09 29.23
C SER A 3 1.05 54.35 27.74
N ILE A 4 0.87 53.30 26.97
CA ILE A 4 0.38 53.37 25.58
C ILE A 4 -1.08 53.00 25.62
N THR A 5 -1.93 54.03 25.65
CA THR A 5 -3.37 53.90 25.43
C THR A 5 -3.61 53.79 23.93
N THR A 6 -3.95 52.64 23.45
CA THR A 6 -4.37 52.44 22.06
C THR A 6 -5.87 52.67 22.00
N ASP A 7 -6.22 53.87 21.55
CA ASP A 7 -7.59 54.23 21.14
C ASP A 7 -7.90 53.50 19.81
N ARG A 8 -8.71 52.46 19.90
CA ARG A 8 -9.23 51.75 18.71
C ARG A 8 -10.67 52.19 18.49
N THR A 9 -10.84 53.35 17.91
CA THR A 9 -12.11 53.77 17.32
C THR A 9 -12.42 52.87 16.15
N ILE A 10 -13.34 51.96 16.35
CA ILE A 10 -13.91 51.13 15.28
C ILE A 10 -14.87 52.03 14.49
N ASP A 11 -14.40 52.49 13.34
CA ASP A 11 -15.25 53.18 12.35
C ASP A 11 -16.11 52.15 11.60
N ASN A 12 -17.31 51.95 12.10
CA ASN A 12 -18.27 50.96 11.61
C ASN A 12 -19.05 51.39 10.35
N ASN A 13 -18.58 52.40 9.62
CA ASN A 13 -19.32 52.93 8.48
C ASN A 13 -18.54 52.94 7.15
N LYS A 14 -17.72 51.90 6.92
CA LYS A 14 -17.11 51.71 5.59
C LYS A 14 -17.69 50.44 4.95
N GLN A 15 -18.78 50.63 4.23
CA GLN A 15 -19.31 49.63 3.30
C GLN A 15 -18.18 49.22 2.34
N PRO A 16 -17.88 47.94 2.16
CA PRO A 16 -16.80 47.53 1.27
C PRO A 16 -17.15 47.95 -0.14
N ASP A 17 -16.32 48.79 -0.69
CA ASP A 17 -16.40 49.25 -2.07
C ASP A 17 -16.29 48.00 -2.96
N ASN A 18 -17.28 47.80 -3.83
CA ASN A 18 -17.31 46.64 -4.74
C ASN A 18 -16.06 46.55 -5.61
N ASP A 19 -15.40 47.66 -5.84
CA ASP A 19 -14.16 47.69 -6.64
C ASP A 19 -12.97 47.07 -5.92
N THR A 20 -12.86 47.20 -4.57
CA THR A 20 -11.79 46.56 -3.79
C THR A 20 -11.97 45.04 -3.70
N ALA A 21 -13.21 44.55 -3.64
CA ALA A 21 -13.51 43.13 -3.63
C ALA A 21 -13.20 42.47 -4.99
N PHE A 22 -13.48 43.18 -6.09
CA PHE A 22 -13.11 42.74 -7.44
C PHE A 22 -11.61 42.70 -7.69
N ASP A 23 -10.87 43.67 -7.15
CA ASP A 23 -9.41 43.68 -7.23
C ASP A 23 -8.75 42.63 -6.38
N GLU A 24 -9.27 42.31 -5.21
CA GLU A 24 -8.80 41.17 -4.39
C GLU A 24 -9.04 39.82 -5.10
N ILE A 25 -10.20 39.62 -5.69
CA ILE A 25 -10.51 38.41 -6.47
C ILE A 25 -9.63 38.29 -7.71
N LYS A 26 -9.34 39.39 -8.36
CA LYS A 26 -8.46 39.45 -9.54
C LYS A 26 -7.00 39.20 -9.18
N ASN A 27 -6.57 39.69 -8.03
CA ASN A 27 -5.24 39.47 -7.47
C ASN A 27 -5.06 38.03 -6.96
N SER A 28 -6.07 37.46 -6.33
CA SER A 28 -6.09 36.03 -5.92
C SER A 28 -6.03 35.09 -7.12
N ARG A 29 -6.68 35.42 -8.25
CA ARG A 29 -6.57 34.65 -9.49
C ARG A 29 -5.20 34.78 -10.18
N LYS A 30 -4.52 35.89 -10.01
CA LYS A 30 -3.14 36.10 -10.51
C LYS A 30 -2.13 35.29 -9.69
N PHE A 31 -2.34 35.21 -8.37
CA PHE A 31 -1.46 34.41 -7.48
C PHE A 31 -1.54 32.90 -7.75
N GLY A 32 -2.67 32.40 -8.26
CA GLY A 32 -2.84 30.99 -8.63
C GLY A 32 -2.19 30.57 -9.94
N LYS A 33 -1.77 31.55 -10.78
CA LYS A 33 -1.28 31.26 -12.13
C LYS A 33 0.25 31.21 -12.24
N ASP A 34 0.97 31.66 -11.22
CA ASP A 34 2.43 31.72 -11.17
C ASP A 34 3.03 30.76 -10.13
N GLN A 35 2.35 29.69 -9.77
CA GLN A 35 3.04 28.55 -9.17
C GLN A 35 3.93 27.91 -10.25
N LYS A 36 5.04 28.56 -10.55
CA LYS A 36 6.19 27.88 -11.14
C LYS A 36 6.54 26.77 -10.15
N VAL A 37 6.14 25.57 -10.54
CA VAL A 37 6.66 24.37 -9.87
C VAL A 37 8.17 24.57 -9.85
N CYS A 38 8.73 24.84 -8.65
CA CYS A 38 10.17 24.90 -8.47
C CYS A 38 10.71 23.50 -8.75
N VAL A 39 10.90 23.20 -10.01
CA VAL A 39 11.60 22.03 -10.46
C VAL A 39 13.05 22.24 -10.03
N ILE A 40 13.49 21.44 -9.08
CA ILE A 40 14.88 21.45 -8.62
C ILE A 40 15.77 21.40 -9.87
N PRO A 41 16.75 22.31 -10.02
CA PRO A 41 17.64 22.28 -11.17
C PRO A 41 18.33 20.92 -11.22
N GLY A 42 18.15 20.16 -12.31
CA GLY A 42 18.62 18.78 -12.42
C GLY A 42 17.55 17.69 -12.29
N PHE A 43 16.30 18.02 -11.92
CA PHE A 43 15.21 17.03 -11.79
C PHE A 43 15.01 16.22 -13.08
N HIS A 44 15.01 16.87 -14.24
CA HIS A 44 14.85 16.19 -15.53
C HIS A 44 16.02 15.25 -15.84
N LEU A 45 17.24 15.61 -15.45
CA LEU A 45 18.42 14.80 -15.66
C LEU A 45 18.42 13.58 -14.73
N THR A 46 18.11 13.78 -13.44
CA THR A 46 17.99 12.71 -12.46
C THR A 46 16.85 11.74 -12.80
N LEU A 47 15.70 12.29 -13.18
CA LEU A 47 14.54 11.50 -13.61
C LEU A 47 14.85 10.71 -14.87
N GLY A 48 15.53 11.33 -15.87
CA GLY A 48 15.96 10.66 -17.09
C GLY A 48 16.90 9.47 -16.80
N ILE A 49 17.92 9.66 -15.97
CA ILE A 49 18.85 8.60 -15.60
C ILE A 49 18.14 7.49 -14.85
N THR A 50 17.28 7.83 -13.89
CA THR A 50 16.55 6.82 -13.09
C THR A 50 15.60 6.01 -13.96
N VAL A 51 14.82 6.65 -14.82
CA VAL A 51 13.91 5.95 -15.74
C VAL A 51 14.66 5.08 -16.73
N THR A 52 15.79 5.58 -17.28
CA THR A 52 16.62 4.81 -18.20
C THR A 52 17.23 3.58 -17.53
N MET A 53 17.79 3.73 -16.32
CA MET A 53 18.35 2.60 -15.57
C MET A 53 17.28 1.58 -15.19
N LEU A 54 16.13 2.04 -14.72
CA LEU A 54 15.01 1.16 -14.37
C LEU A 54 14.46 0.43 -15.60
N SER A 55 14.33 1.15 -16.72
CA SER A 55 13.89 0.58 -17.99
C SER A 55 14.88 -0.49 -18.49
N LEU A 56 16.17 -0.23 -18.40
CA LEU A 56 17.21 -1.15 -18.83
C LEU A 56 17.19 -2.44 -18.00
N ILE A 57 17.10 -2.32 -16.67
CA ILE A 57 17.08 -3.45 -15.73
C ILE A 57 15.82 -4.32 -15.94
N VAL A 58 14.68 -3.70 -16.27
CA VAL A 58 13.43 -4.43 -16.48
C VAL A 58 13.30 -4.96 -17.91
N LEU A 59 13.65 -4.16 -18.93
CA LEU A 59 13.48 -4.52 -20.34
C LEU A 59 14.43 -5.62 -20.81
N ILE A 60 15.66 -5.65 -20.30
CA ILE A 60 16.65 -6.67 -20.71
C ILE A 60 16.16 -8.08 -20.36
N PRO A 61 15.79 -8.42 -19.10
CA PRO A 61 15.27 -9.74 -18.78
C PRO A 61 13.98 -10.06 -19.52
N LEU A 62 13.08 -9.07 -19.67
CA LEU A 62 11.81 -9.27 -20.39
C LEU A 62 12.04 -9.58 -21.87
N ALA A 63 12.90 -8.82 -22.53
CA ALA A 63 13.31 -9.05 -23.91
C ALA A 63 13.99 -10.42 -24.09
N SER A 64 14.85 -10.81 -23.13
CA SER A 64 15.51 -12.09 -23.13
C SER A 64 14.49 -13.26 -23.10
N VAL A 65 13.51 -13.18 -22.20
CA VAL A 65 12.44 -14.19 -22.11
C VAL A 65 11.65 -14.24 -23.41
N MET A 66 11.32 -13.07 -23.99
CA MET A 66 10.57 -12.99 -25.24
C MET A 66 11.32 -13.59 -26.42
N VAL A 67 12.60 -13.25 -26.57
CA VAL A 67 13.49 -13.82 -27.63
C VAL A 67 13.66 -15.33 -27.46
N TYR A 68 13.79 -15.80 -26.20
CA TYR A 68 13.90 -17.23 -25.92
C TYR A 68 12.62 -17.99 -26.23
N SER A 69 11.47 -17.39 -25.91
CA SER A 69 10.15 -17.96 -26.22
C SER A 69 9.90 -18.07 -27.72
N LEU A 70 10.34 -17.08 -28.52
CA LEU A 70 10.20 -17.07 -29.96
C LEU A 70 11.07 -18.13 -30.68
N LYS A 71 12.15 -18.59 -30.03
CA LYS A 71 13.00 -19.67 -30.59
C LYS A 71 12.39 -21.06 -30.44
N LEU A 72 11.39 -21.24 -29.57
CA LEU A 72 10.71 -22.53 -29.43
C LEU A 72 9.65 -22.70 -30.52
N PRO A 73 9.55 -23.86 -31.13
CA PRO A 73 8.41 -24.20 -32.02
C PRO A 73 7.10 -24.07 -31.24
N PRO A 74 6.05 -23.48 -31.80
CA PRO A 74 4.78 -23.26 -31.09
C PRO A 74 4.15 -24.54 -30.54
N ALA A 75 4.36 -25.65 -31.17
CA ALA A 75 3.89 -26.96 -30.70
C ALA A 75 4.59 -27.39 -29.41
N GLU A 76 5.88 -27.10 -29.27
CA GLU A 76 6.67 -27.42 -28.08
C GLU A 76 6.37 -26.47 -26.93
N PHE A 77 6.13 -25.21 -27.23
CA PHE A 77 5.66 -24.21 -26.26
C PHE A 77 4.32 -24.63 -25.62
N ILE A 78 3.32 -25.00 -26.45
CA ILE A 78 2.03 -25.48 -25.97
C ILE A 78 2.21 -26.74 -25.11
N ARG A 79 3.04 -27.68 -25.53
CA ARG A 79 3.31 -28.91 -24.78
C ARG A 79 3.96 -28.63 -23.42
N LEU A 80 4.85 -27.67 -23.33
CA LEU A 80 5.48 -27.27 -22.08
C LEU A 80 4.48 -26.60 -21.12
N VAL A 81 3.65 -25.69 -21.62
CA VAL A 81 2.63 -25.00 -20.81
C VAL A 81 1.54 -25.97 -20.35
N THR A 82 1.16 -26.93 -21.16
CA THR A 82 0.12 -27.95 -20.85
C THR A 82 0.68 -29.11 -20.01
N LYS A 83 1.98 -29.12 -19.73
CA LYS A 83 2.58 -30.16 -18.89
C LYS A 83 1.91 -30.18 -17.50
N GLN A 84 1.52 -31.38 -17.04
CA GLN A 84 0.75 -31.56 -15.81
C GLN A 84 1.33 -30.81 -14.60
N ASN A 85 2.65 -30.78 -14.47
CA ASN A 85 3.32 -30.06 -13.36
C ASN A 85 3.10 -28.55 -13.43
N VAL A 86 3.09 -27.98 -14.64
CA VAL A 86 2.86 -26.53 -14.84
C VAL A 86 1.40 -26.20 -14.55
N VAL A 87 0.47 -26.98 -15.08
CA VAL A 87 -0.96 -26.80 -14.82
C VAL A 87 -1.26 -26.92 -13.32
N ASN A 88 -0.72 -27.92 -12.65
CA ASN A 88 -0.88 -28.10 -11.21
C ASN A 88 -0.31 -26.91 -10.43
N ALA A 89 0.84 -26.38 -10.85
CA ALA A 89 1.42 -25.19 -10.22
C ALA A 89 0.52 -23.96 -10.37
N PHE A 90 -0.06 -23.74 -11.56
CA PHE A 90 -1.02 -22.64 -11.79
C PHE A 90 -2.28 -22.80 -10.94
N VAL A 91 -2.90 -23.98 -10.96
CA VAL A 91 -4.11 -24.25 -10.17
C VAL A 91 -3.85 -24.04 -8.68
N THR A 92 -2.73 -24.54 -8.18
CA THR A 92 -2.35 -24.36 -6.78
C THR A 92 -2.13 -22.89 -6.45
N SER A 93 -1.37 -22.15 -7.27
CA SER A 93 -1.07 -20.75 -7.04
C SER A 93 -2.32 -19.88 -7.04
N ILE A 94 -3.19 -20.06 -8.05
CA ILE A 94 -4.44 -19.33 -8.17
C ILE A 94 -5.39 -19.67 -7.02
N GLY A 95 -5.53 -20.97 -6.70
CA GLY A 95 -6.40 -21.43 -5.62
C GLY A 95 -5.96 -20.89 -4.25
N CYS A 96 -4.68 -21.02 -3.93
CA CYS A 96 -4.14 -20.51 -2.66
C CYS A 96 -4.25 -18.97 -2.57
N SER A 97 -3.99 -18.27 -3.68
CA SER A 97 -4.11 -16.80 -3.73
C SER A 97 -5.55 -16.34 -3.53
N PHE A 98 -6.51 -17.04 -4.13
CA PHE A 98 -7.94 -16.72 -3.97
C PHE A 98 -8.40 -16.92 -2.53
N ILE A 99 -8.04 -18.04 -1.90
CA ILE A 99 -8.36 -18.31 -0.50
C ILE A 99 -7.72 -17.25 0.41
N ALA A 100 -6.44 -16.94 0.19
CA ALA A 100 -5.74 -15.92 0.96
C ALA A 100 -6.37 -14.52 0.77
N ALA A 101 -6.82 -14.17 -0.45
CA ALA A 101 -7.49 -12.91 -0.73
C ALA A 101 -8.83 -12.77 0.03
N VAL A 102 -9.63 -13.83 0.08
CA VAL A 102 -10.89 -13.85 0.84
C VAL A 102 -10.63 -13.68 2.33
N ILE A 103 -9.66 -14.41 2.89
CA ILE A 103 -9.26 -14.29 4.29
C ILE A 103 -8.79 -12.86 4.58
N ASN A 104 -7.91 -12.31 3.76
CA ASN A 104 -7.40 -10.95 3.90
C ASN A 104 -8.50 -9.89 3.80
N CYS A 105 -9.47 -10.07 2.90
CA CYS A 105 -10.59 -9.16 2.74
C CYS A 105 -11.44 -9.09 4.04
N VAL A 106 -11.76 -10.25 4.62
CA VAL A 106 -12.56 -10.32 5.84
C VAL A 106 -11.76 -9.76 7.04
N PHE A 107 -10.62 -10.34 7.35
CA PHE A 107 -9.82 -9.95 8.51
C PHE A 107 -9.23 -8.54 8.38
N GLY A 108 -8.73 -8.18 7.21
CA GLY A 108 -8.19 -6.85 6.95
C GLY A 108 -9.25 -5.74 7.09
N THR A 109 -10.49 -6.00 6.66
CA THR A 109 -11.60 -5.06 6.85
C THR A 109 -11.99 -4.93 8.31
N ILE A 110 -12.04 -6.02 9.08
CA ILE A 110 -12.34 -6.01 10.52
C ILE A 110 -11.27 -5.21 11.27
N ILE A 111 -9.99 -5.48 10.98
CA ILE A 111 -8.86 -4.77 11.59
C ILE A 111 -8.93 -3.28 11.25
N ALA A 112 -9.09 -2.93 9.97
CA ALA A 112 -9.22 -1.54 9.52
C ALA A 112 -10.40 -0.83 10.18
N TRP A 113 -11.52 -1.52 10.37
CA TRP A 113 -12.68 -0.97 11.09
C TRP A 113 -12.33 -0.66 12.54
N THR A 114 -11.71 -1.59 13.23
CA THR A 114 -11.30 -1.42 14.64
C THR A 114 -10.38 -0.23 14.79
N PHE A 115 -9.39 -0.08 13.89
CA PHE A 115 -8.45 1.04 13.91
C PHE A 115 -9.09 2.42 13.68
N VAL A 116 -10.14 2.49 12.84
CA VAL A 116 -10.82 3.77 12.57
C VAL A 116 -11.84 4.10 13.66
N LYS A 117 -12.51 3.10 14.25
CA LYS A 117 -13.63 3.32 15.16
C LYS A 117 -13.20 3.47 16.62
N TYR A 118 -12.14 2.76 17.02
CA TYR A 118 -11.72 2.69 18.42
C TYR A 118 -10.35 3.34 18.61
N ASP A 119 -10.23 4.15 19.67
CA ASP A 119 -8.97 4.64 20.17
C ASP A 119 -8.62 3.85 21.43
N PHE A 120 -7.59 3.02 21.36
CA PHE A 120 -7.14 2.15 22.45
C PHE A 120 -5.65 2.32 22.70
N ALA A 121 -5.26 2.07 23.94
CA ALA A 121 -3.85 2.05 24.32
C ALA A 121 -3.11 0.96 23.54
N GLY A 122 -2.02 1.31 22.84
CA GLY A 122 -1.27 0.36 22.00
C GLY A 122 -1.56 0.42 20.50
N LYS A 123 -2.52 1.26 20.04
CA LYS A 123 -2.82 1.46 18.62
C LYS A 123 -1.57 1.74 17.77
N ARG A 124 -0.63 2.56 18.29
CA ARG A 124 0.64 2.85 17.60
C ARG A 124 1.54 1.63 17.46
N VAL A 125 1.57 0.75 18.47
CA VAL A 125 2.38 -0.47 18.42
C VAL A 125 1.80 -1.44 17.40
N LEU A 126 0.48 -1.61 17.39
CA LEU A 126 -0.20 -2.44 16.39
C LEU A 126 -0.06 -1.90 14.97
N ASP A 127 -0.12 -0.59 14.80
CA ASP A 127 0.12 0.05 13.50
C ASP A 127 1.54 -0.22 12.99
N GLY A 128 2.55 -0.09 13.85
CA GLY A 128 3.91 -0.48 13.54
C GLY A 128 4.06 -1.99 13.27
N LEU A 129 3.34 -2.84 13.99
CA LEU A 129 3.37 -4.29 13.79
C LEU A 129 2.79 -4.70 12.43
N ILE A 130 1.75 -4.00 11.97
CA ILE A 130 1.17 -4.22 10.64
C ILE A 130 2.16 -3.81 9.54
N GLU A 131 3.06 -2.87 9.81
CA GLU A 131 4.09 -2.45 8.86
C GLU A 131 5.32 -3.37 8.82
N LEU A 132 5.51 -4.23 9.82
CA LEU A 132 6.66 -5.14 9.89
C LEU A 132 6.87 -6.00 8.63
N PRO A 133 5.83 -6.60 8.01
CA PRO A 133 6.02 -7.39 6.79
C PRO A 133 6.65 -6.60 5.63
N PHE A 134 6.44 -5.27 5.59
CA PHE A 134 7.06 -4.41 4.58
C PHE A 134 8.52 -4.05 4.91
N ALA A 135 8.84 -3.94 6.20
CA ALA A 135 10.19 -3.60 6.64
C ALA A 135 11.16 -4.79 6.55
N LEU A 136 10.64 -6.03 6.60
CA LEU A 136 11.46 -7.23 6.51
C LEU A 136 11.72 -7.62 5.05
N PRO A 137 12.97 -7.94 4.68
CA PRO A 137 13.25 -8.58 3.41
C PRO A 137 12.42 -9.86 3.26
N THR A 138 11.75 -10.03 2.12
CA THR A 138 10.83 -11.15 1.85
C THR A 138 11.45 -12.52 2.11
N ALA A 139 12.75 -12.67 1.82
CA ALA A 139 13.51 -13.88 2.10
C ALA A 139 13.58 -14.20 3.61
N VAL A 140 13.84 -13.18 4.43
CA VAL A 140 13.91 -13.33 5.90
C VAL A 140 12.55 -13.67 6.47
N ALA A 141 11.48 -13.00 6.01
CA ALA A 141 10.11 -13.30 6.41
C ALA A 141 9.74 -14.76 6.07
N GLY A 142 10.09 -15.23 4.87
CA GLY A 142 9.84 -16.61 4.44
C GLY A 142 10.57 -17.65 5.31
N ILE A 143 11.86 -17.42 5.61
CA ILE A 143 12.64 -18.32 6.47
C ILE A 143 12.08 -18.34 7.89
N THR A 144 11.74 -17.17 8.44
CA THR A 144 11.19 -17.04 9.79
C THR A 144 9.85 -17.76 9.91
N LEU A 145 8.92 -17.54 8.96
CA LEU A 145 7.64 -18.24 8.92
C LEU A 145 7.84 -19.76 8.79
N SER A 146 8.72 -20.19 7.90
CA SER A 146 9.03 -21.62 7.74
C SER A 146 9.53 -22.26 9.04
N LYS A 147 10.42 -21.57 9.78
CA LYS A 147 10.92 -22.03 11.07
C LYS A 147 9.86 -22.01 12.16
N MET A 148 9.03 -20.98 12.23
CA MET A 148 7.94 -20.89 13.22
C MET A 148 6.90 -21.99 13.05
N TYR A 149 6.54 -22.32 11.80
CA TYR A 149 5.54 -23.35 11.47
C TYR A 149 6.15 -24.74 11.22
N SER A 150 7.47 -24.91 11.34
CA SER A 150 8.15 -26.19 11.32
C SER A 150 7.66 -27.11 12.47
N GLU A 151 7.72 -28.41 12.28
CA GLU A 151 7.34 -29.41 13.32
C GLU A 151 8.08 -29.21 14.67
N THR A 152 9.24 -28.58 14.63
CA THR A 152 10.03 -28.21 15.82
C THR A 152 9.82 -26.77 16.27
N GLY A 153 9.04 -25.97 15.50
CA GLY A 153 8.78 -24.56 15.76
C GLY A 153 7.74 -24.32 16.87
N ILE A 154 7.70 -23.08 17.36
CA ILE A 154 6.81 -22.68 18.46
C ILE A 154 5.33 -22.89 18.10
N LEU A 155 4.93 -22.51 16.86
CA LEU A 155 3.56 -22.68 16.37
C LEU A 155 3.35 -24.06 15.71
N GLY A 156 4.40 -24.63 15.12
CA GLY A 156 4.30 -25.91 14.43
C GLY A 156 4.11 -27.10 15.36
N LYS A 157 4.72 -27.10 16.57
CA LYS A 157 4.55 -28.18 17.56
C LYS A 157 3.08 -28.45 17.94
N PRO A 158 2.28 -27.44 18.37
CA PRO A 158 0.87 -27.66 18.69
C PRO A 158 0.04 -28.04 17.48
N LEU A 159 0.37 -27.54 16.27
CA LEU A 159 -0.32 -27.89 15.05
C LEU A 159 0.02 -29.33 14.60
N ALA A 160 1.26 -29.74 14.76
CA ALA A 160 1.70 -31.11 14.44
C ALA A 160 1.04 -32.15 15.37
N SER A 161 0.78 -31.80 16.62
CA SER A 161 0.07 -32.70 17.55
C SER A 161 -1.40 -32.96 17.15
N ILE A 162 -1.99 -32.03 16.37
CA ILE A 162 -3.33 -32.13 15.78
C ILE A 162 -3.27 -32.78 14.37
N GLY A 163 -2.08 -33.14 13.90
CA GLY A 163 -1.87 -33.73 12.57
C GLY A 163 -1.81 -32.73 11.41
N ILE A 164 -1.78 -31.42 11.69
CA ILE A 164 -1.73 -30.36 10.68
C ILE A 164 -0.29 -29.95 10.42
N LYS A 165 0.22 -30.25 9.21
CA LYS A 165 1.52 -29.79 8.73
C LYS A 165 1.34 -28.52 7.89
N VAL A 166 1.95 -27.42 8.32
CA VAL A 166 1.85 -26.12 7.65
C VAL A 166 3.11 -25.84 6.81
N SER A 167 4.28 -26.14 7.33
CA SER A 167 5.55 -25.87 6.65
C SER A 167 5.67 -26.69 5.35
N TYR A 168 6.05 -26.04 4.26
CA TYR A 168 6.18 -26.62 2.90
C TYR A 168 4.92 -27.25 2.33
N THR A 169 3.72 -26.82 2.78
CA THR A 169 2.43 -27.26 2.26
C THR A 169 1.63 -26.10 1.64
N HIS A 170 0.51 -26.43 1.00
CA HIS A 170 -0.44 -25.41 0.50
C HIS A 170 -0.94 -24.50 1.64
N LEU A 171 -1.10 -25.03 2.84
CA LEU A 171 -1.48 -24.24 4.02
C LEU A 171 -0.40 -23.23 4.40
N GLY A 172 0.87 -23.59 4.30
CA GLY A 172 1.99 -22.67 4.53
C GLY A 172 2.01 -21.54 3.50
N LEU A 173 1.71 -21.85 2.24
CA LEU A 173 1.61 -20.83 1.18
C LEU A 173 0.47 -19.84 1.45
N ILE A 174 -0.71 -20.34 1.82
CA ILE A 174 -1.86 -19.50 2.19
C ILE A 174 -1.52 -18.63 3.40
N THR A 175 -0.91 -19.19 4.45
CA THR A 175 -0.51 -18.45 5.65
C THR A 175 0.48 -17.34 5.32
N ALA A 176 1.46 -17.60 4.47
CA ALA A 176 2.44 -16.59 4.03
C ALA A 176 1.76 -15.47 3.23
N LEU A 177 0.86 -15.82 2.30
CA LEU A 177 0.10 -14.84 1.52
C LEU A 177 -0.84 -13.99 2.39
N VAL A 178 -1.46 -14.59 3.40
CA VAL A 178 -2.30 -13.86 4.37
C VAL A 178 -1.45 -12.90 5.18
N PHE A 179 -0.31 -13.36 5.71
CA PHE A 179 0.59 -12.53 6.51
C PHE A 179 1.08 -11.30 5.77
N VAL A 180 1.47 -11.46 4.51
CA VAL A 180 1.92 -10.34 3.66
C VAL A 180 0.75 -9.48 3.18
N GLY A 181 -0.43 -10.07 2.97
CA GLY A 181 -1.59 -9.39 2.40
C GLY A 181 -2.37 -8.53 3.38
N ILE A 182 -2.44 -8.89 4.67
CA ILE A 182 -3.18 -8.14 5.69
C ILE A 182 -2.83 -6.64 5.70
N PRO A 183 -1.56 -6.23 5.77
CA PRO A 183 -1.20 -4.81 5.80
C PRO A 183 -1.68 -4.05 4.57
N PHE A 184 -1.66 -4.66 3.38
CA PHE A 184 -2.16 -4.01 2.16
C PHE A 184 -3.66 -3.71 2.25
N VAL A 185 -4.46 -4.68 2.71
CA VAL A 185 -5.91 -4.50 2.85
C VAL A 185 -6.23 -3.46 3.92
N VAL A 186 -5.56 -3.53 5.07
CA VAL A 186 -5.75 -2.56 6.16
C VAL A 186 -5.45 -1.14 5.68
N ARG A 187 -4.31 -0.93 5.02
CA ARG A 187 -3.91 0.40 4.49
C ARG A 187 -4.81 0.89 3.37
N ALA A 188 -5.36 0.02 2.55
CA ALA A 188 -6.31 0.39 1.49
C ALA A 188 -7.69 0.80 2.05
N VAL A 189 -8.15 0.15 3.11
CA VAL A 189 -9.49 0.36 3.68
C VAL A 189 -9.54 1.53 4.66
N MET A 190 -8.45 1.79 5.41
CA MET A 190 -8.40 2.89 6.41
C MET A 190 -8.81 4.27 5.85
N PRO A 191 -8.25 4.79 4.75
CA PRO A 191 -8.58 6.13 4.27
C PRO A 191 -10.03 6.25 3.80
N VAL A 192 -10.56 5.22 3.17
CA VAL A 192 -11.96 5.20 2.70
C VAL A 192 -12.93 5.32 3.88
N ARG A 193 -12.69 4.59 4.95
CA ARG A 193 -13.51 4.64 6.16
C ARG A 193 -13.37 5.94 6.92
N TRP A 194 -12.19 6.52 6.96
CA TRP A 194 -11.97 7.82 7.58
C TRP A 194 -12.80 8.91 6.89
N ILE A 195 -12.81 8.94 5.55
CA ILE A 195 -13.62 9.87 4.75
C ILE A 195 -15.13 9.68 5.02
N LEU A 196 -15.60 8.44 5.06
CA LEU A 196 -16.99 8.12 5.33
C LEU A 196 -17.43 8.55 6.74
N ASN A 197 -16.55 8.43 7.72
CA ASN A 197 -16.83 8.83 9.10
C ASN A 197 -16.85 10.36 9.26
N MET A 198 -16.00 11.07 8.54
CA MET A 198 -16.00 12.55 8.50
C MET A 198 -17.29 13.07 7.86
N ARG A 199 -17.74 12.47 6.75
CA ARG A 199 -19.00 12.86 6.09
C ARG A 199 -20.20 12.74 7.02
N LYS A 200 -20.28 11.68 7.84
CA LYS A 200 -21.37 11.51 8.82
C LYS A 200 -21.41 12.59 9.90
N ARG A 201 -20.26 13.12 10.30
CA ARG A 201 -20.19 14.19 11.32
C ARG A 201 -20.62 15.56 10.80
N HIS A 202 -20.58 15.79 9.49
CA HIS A 202 -21.01 17.05 8.87
C HIS A 202 -22.50 17.10 8.51
N ILE A 203 -23.25 15.99 8.68
CA ILE A 203 -24.68 15.89 8.37
C ILE A 203 -25.55 16.01 9.64
N CYS A 204 -24.96 15.97 10.82
CA CYS A 204 -25.60 16.29 12.09
C CYS A 204 -25.20 17.69 12.56
#